data_d3e73e72071ad185ddf74714228c210e
#
_entry.id   d3e73e72071ad185ddf74714228c210e
#
_cell.length_a   1.000
_cell.length_b   1.000
_cell.length_c   1.000
_cell.angle_alpha   90.00
_cell.angle_beta   90.00
_cell.angle_gamma   90.00
#
_symmetry.space_group_name_H-M   'P 1'
#
loop_
_entity.id
_entity.type
_entity.pdbx_description
1 polymer ?
#
loop_
_entity_poly.entity_id
_entity_poly.type
_entity_poly.pdbx_seq_one_letter_code
_entity_poly.pdbx_strand_id
1 'polypeptide(L)'
;FMALATLAGHAPRFQVGEPWWWTMPDGRICLYDDAAKAAFGGTPVEIPTIRSTTLTAAQKALLDAAGALLAGSTAALVNAVRLDHPGCEALILVYLPTVLDAAAPDAKRANVPLGWASPAFDVLQLEDYDWVTTGNVGATAHGVAAAEARLGYPVSKQHYLSGFVLLETDRAQWRPIDAATDAARKRGVAATFIWALPQVLRDGYTHFDLAEDDVQAFDDVSFPL
;
A
#
# COMPACT_ATOMS: atom_id res chain seq x y z
N PHE A 1 -8.67 3.76 -20.25
CA PHE A 1 -8.90 2.47 -19.55
C PHE A 1 -10.34 2.35 -19.04
N MET A 2 -10.87 3.30 -18.26
CA MET A 2 -12.23 3.23 -17.69
C MET A 2 -13.31 3.12 -18.75
N ALA A 3 -13.23 3.88 -19.85
CA ALA A 3 -14.14 3.74 -20.99
C ALA A 3 -14.11 2.34 -21.62
N LEU A 4 -12.91 1.72 -21.69
CA LEU A 4 -12.77 0.34 -22.17
C LEU A 4 -13.39 -0.67 -21.19
N ALA A 5 -13.21 -0.48 -19.89
CA ALA A 5 -13.84 -1.32 -18.87
C ALA A 5 -15.36 -1.26 -18.99
N THR A 6 -15.93 -0.07 -19.09
CA THR A 6 -17.38 0.13 -19.29
C THR A 6 -17.88 -0.52 -20.59
N LEU A 7 -17.13 -0.37 -21.69
CA LEU A 7 -17.46 -1.00 -22.97
C LEU A 7 -17.44 -2.53 -22.87
N ALA A 8 -16.55 -3.07 -22.08
CA ALA A 8 -16.46 -4.52 -21.80
C ALA A 8 -17.47 -5.02 -20.74
N GLY A 9 -18.39 -4.17 -20.28
CA GLY A 9 -19.40 -4.52 -19.28
C GLY A 9 -18.88 -4.60 -17.83
N HIS A 10 -17.68 -4.07 -17.56
CA HIS A 10 -17.11 -4.00 -16.21
C HIS A 10 -17.39 -2.66 -15.54
N ALA A 11 -17.57 -2.67 -14.23
CA ALA A 11 -17.61 -1.45 -13.44
C ALA A 11 -16.22 -0.77 -13.48
N PRO A 12 -16.15 0.54 -13.79
CA PRO A 12 -14.89 1.24 -13.83
C PRO A 12 -14.30 1.36 -12.43
N ARG A 13 -13.00 1.10 -12.32
CA ARG A 13 -12.21 1.24 -11.09
C ARG A 13 -11.02 2.14 -11.33
N PHE A 14 -10.75 3.01 -10.39
CA PHE A 14 -9.64 3.93 -10.43
C PHE A 14 -8.79 3.82 -9.18
N GLN A 15 -7.58 3.31 -9.32
CA GLN A 15 -6.61 3.21 -8.24
C GLN A 15 -5.71 4.44 -8.21
N VAL A 16 -5.62 5.09 -7.06
CA VAL A 16 -4.54 6.01 -6.74
C VAL A 16 -3.43 5.18 -6.11
N GLY A 17 -2.40 4.87 -6.90
CA GLY A 17 -1.27 4.05 -6.48
C GLY A 17 -0.08 4.90 -6.08
N GLU A 18 0.58 4.52 -4.99
CA GLU A 18 1.86 5.08 -4.52
C GLU A 18 1.90 6.63 -4.43
N PRO A 19 0.85 7.30 -3.96
CA PRO A 19 0.81 8.76 -3.89
C PRO A 19 1.48 9.25 -2.60
N TRP A 20 2.80 9.19 -2.52
CA TRP A 20 3.53 9.65 -1.34
C TRP A 20 4.63 10.64 -1.67
N TRP A 21 5.05 11.37 -0.64
CA TRP A 21 6.23 12.20 -0.70
C TRP A 21 7.49 11.33 -0.62
N TRP A 22 8.31 11.38 -1.65
CA TRP A 22 9.52 10.60 -1.73
C TRP A 22 10.50 10.95 -0.61
N THR A 23 11.25 9.93 -0.17
CA THR A 23 12.35 10.08 0.78
C THR A 23 13.66 9.73 0.07
N MET A 24 14.62 10.64 0.12
CA MET A 24 15.96 10.44 -0.43
C MET A 24 16.73 9.39 0.38
N PRO A 25 17.77 8.76 -0.19
CA PRO A 25 18.58 7.77 0.54
C PRO A 25 19.15 8.27 1.88
N ASP A 26 19.45 9.55 1.99
CA ASP A 26 19.93 10.21 3.22
C ASP A 26 18.79 10.49 4.23
N GLY A 27 17.56 10.16 3.90
CA GLY A 27 16.40 10.35 4.75
C GLY A 27 15.68 11.70 4.60
N ARG A 28 16.13 12.59 3.73
CA ARG A 28 15.42 13.84 3.46
C ARG A 28 14.13 13.56 2.72
N ILE A 29 13.03 14.15 3.17
CA ILE A 29 11.75 14.09 2.48
C ILE A 29 11.67 15.19 1.41
N CYS A 30 11.07 14.90 0.24
CA CYS A 30 11.04 15.78 -0.93
C CYS A 30 9.93 16.85 -0.81
N LEU A 31 10.09 17.81 0.09
CA LEU A 31 9.14 18.91 0.36
C LEU A 31 9.70 20.30 0.02
N TYR A 32 10.82 20.40 -0.70
CA TYR A 32 11.60 21.64 -0.79
C TYR A 32 11.82 22.15 -2.20
N ASP A 33 11.15 21.58 -3.20
CA ASP A 33 11.12 22.13 -4.55
C ASP A 33 10.26 23.41 -4.62
N ASP A 34 10.30 24.10 -5.74
CA ASP A 34 9.61 25.39 -5.88
C ASP A 34 8.08 25.24 -5.84
N ALA A 35 7.53 24.12 -6.31
CA ALA A 35 6.11 23.84 -6.26
C ALA A 35 5.65 23.60 -4.82
N ALA A 36 6.40 22.80 -4.05
CA ALA A 36 6.14 22.58 -2.63
C ALA A 36 6.27 23.88 -1.81
N LYS A 37 7.32 24.68 -2.05
CA LYS A 37 7.47 26.01 -1.40
C LYS A 37 6.29 26.93 -1.70
N ALA A 38 5.82 26.95 -2.95
CA ALA A 38 4.65 27.73 -3.32
C ALA A 38 3.39 27.25 -2.60
N ALA A 39 3.19 25.93 -2.53
CA ALA A 39 2.04 25.32 -1.85
C ALA A 39 2.05 25.56 -0.33
N PHE A 40 3.23 25.62 0.31
CA PHE A 40 3.38 25.91 1.74
C PHE A 40 3.49 27.42 2.07
N GLY A 41 3.42 28.30 1.06
CA GLY A 41 3.47 29.75 1.27
C GLY A 41 4.87 30.28 1.60
N GLY A 42 5.92 29.55 1.26
CA GLY A 42 7.33 29.93 1.51
C GLY A 42 8.23 28.73 1.74
N THR A 43 9.48 28.98 2.13
CA THR A 43 10.42 27.89 2.44
C THR A 43 10.01 27.15 3.71
N PRO A 44 9.71 25.83 3.62
CA PRO A 44 9.31 25.07 4.80
C PRO A 44 10.44 24.94 5.83
N VAL A 45 10.06 24.64 7.09
CA VAL A 45 11.04 24.29 8.12
C VAL A 45 11.84 23.06 7.68
N GLU A 46 13.15 23.09 7.89
CA GLU A 46 14.02 22.00 7.46
C GLU A 46 13.77 20.72 8.29
N ILE A 47 13.64 19.59 7.59
CA ILE A 47 13.66 18.24 8.16
C ILE A 47 14.91 17.54 7.59
N PRO A 48 16.04 17.55 8.32
CA PRO A 48 17.30 16.97 7.81
C PRO A 48 17.15 15.47 7.49
N THR A 49 16.34 14.77 8.26
CA THR A 49 15.98 13.37 8.00
C THR A 49 14.62 13.07 8.60
N ILE A 50 13.78 12.37 7.83
CA ILE A 50 12.50 11.83 8.34
C ILE A 50 12.69 10.64 9.27
N ARG A 51 13.88 9.98 9.19
CA ARG A 51 14.30 8.88 10.07
C ARG A 51 14.72 9.45 11.43
N SER A 52 13.74 9.95 12.17
CA SER A 52 13.92 10.57 13.48
C SER A 52 12.73 10.31 14.36
N THR A 53 12.98 9.99 15.62
CA THR A 53 11.96 9.86 16.67
C THR A 53 11.72 11.14 17.45
N THR A 54 12.47 12.22 17.14
CA THR A 54 12.51 13.47 17.90
C THR A 54 12.22 14.71 17.06
N LEU A 55 11.36 14.60 16.05
CA LEU A 55 10.94 15.75 15.26
C LEU A 55 10.24 16.79 16.15
N THR A 56 10.57 18.06 15.90
CA THR A 56 9.96 19.20 16.59
C THR A 56 8.48 19.36 16.24
N ALA A 57 7.74 20.11 17.03
CA ALA A 57 6.34 20.43 16.74
C ALA A 57 6.16 21.11 15.37
N ALA A 58 7.08 22.02 14.99
CA ALA A 58 7.03 22.69 13.69
C ALA A 58 7.27 21.71 12.52
N GLN A 59 8.21 20.77 12.67
CA GLN A 59 8.46 19.73 11.65
C GLN A 59 7.28 18.78 11.52
N LYS A 60 6.65 18.39 12.63
CA LYS A 60 5.42 17.57 12.61
C LYS A 60 4.26 18.32 11.95
N ALA A 61 4.10 19.60 12.24
CA ALA A 61 3.07 20.43 11.60
C ALA A 61 3.30 20.56 10.08
N LEU A 62 4.56 20.64 9.63
CA LEU A 62 4.88 20.59 8.20
C LEU A 62 4.47 19.25 7.57
N LEU A 63 4.76 18.13 8.23
CA LEU A 63 4.35 16.81 7.73
C LEU A 63 2.81 16.67 7.69
N ASP A 64 2.10 17.21 8.66
CA ASP A 64 0.63 17.25 8.65
C ASP A 64 0.10 18.11 7.49
N ALA A 65 0.73 19.26 7.21
CA ALA A 65 0.38 20.11 6.07
C ALA A 65 0.67 19.41 4.73
N ALA A 66 1.81 18.72 4.62
CA ALA A 66 2.15 17.92 3.45
C ALA A 66 1.12 16.79 3.23
N GLY A 67 0.70 16.12 4.29
CA GLY A 67 -0.37 15.11 4.25
C GLY A 67 -1.70 15.70 3.81
N ALA A 68 -2.08 16.88 4.31
CA ALA A 68 -3.30 17.55 3.89
C ALA A 68 -3.28 17.93 2.40
N LEU A 69 -2.13 18.41 1.90
CA LEU A 69 -1.93 18.71 0.48
C LEU A 69 -2.05 17.45 -0.38
N LEU A 70 -1.45 16.34 0.04
CA LEU A 70 -1.54 15.05 -0.63
C LEU A 70 -2.99 14.55 -0.68
N ALA A 71 -3.69 14.61 0.45
CA ALA A 71 -5.11 14.22 0.52
C ALA A 71 -5.98 15.09 -0.39
N GLY A 72 -5.75 16.40 -0.42
CA GLY A 72 -6.44 17.32 -1.31
C GLY A 72 -6.20 17.01 -2.79
N SER A 73 -4.96 16.71 -3.16
CA SER A 73 -4.59 16.35 -4.53
C SER A 73 -5.25 15.04 -4.99
N THR A 74 -5.23 14.01 -4.15
CA THR A 74 -5.87 12.73 -4.46
C THR A 74 -7.40 12.86 -4.53
N ALA A 75 -8.01 13.66 -3.65
CA ALA A 75 -9.44 13.95 -3.71
C ALA A 75 -9.83 14.69 -5.01
N ALA A 76 -9.04 15.69 -5.41
CA ALA A 76 -9.26 16.41 -6.66
C ALA A 76 -9.17 15.48 -7.88
N LEU A 77 -8.21 14.57 -7.88
CA LEU A 77 -8.03 13.56 -8.94
C LEU A 77 -9.24 12.61 -9.01
N VAL A 78 -9.69 12.05 -7.88
CA VAL A 78 -10.88 11.19 -7.82
C VAL A 78 -12.13 11.92 -8.27
N ASN A 79 -12.30 13.18 -7.85
CA ASN A 79 -13.44 14.00 -8.28
C ASN A 79 -13.44 14.24 -9.79
N ALA A 80 -12.27 14.54 -10.38
CA ALA A 80 -12.15 14.71 -11.84
C ALA A 80 -12.52 13.43 -12.59
N VAL A 81 -12.06 12.27 -12.10
CA VAL A 81 -12.42 10.96 -12.67
C VAL A 81 -13.92 10.70 -12.58
N ARG A 82 -14.54 11.01 -11.46
CA ARG A 82 -15.97 10.79 -11.24
C ARG A 82 -16.87 11.72 -12.03
N LEU A 83 -16.37 12.88 -12.51
CA LEU A 83 -17.10 13.74 -13.44
C LEU A 83 -17.37 13.01 -14.76
N ASP A 84 -16.37 12.29 -15.28
CA ASP A 84 -16.49 11.54 -16.54
C ASP A 84 -17.07 10.14 -16.34
N HIS A 85 -16.88 9.57 -15.14
CA HIS A 85 -17.27 8.20 -14.78
C HIS A 85 -17.95 8.17 -13.40
N PRO A 86 -19.24 8.63 -13.28
CA PRO A 86 -19.92 8.79 -11.99
C PRO A 86 -20.02 7.51 -11.13
N GLY A 87 -20.02 6.34 -11.78
CA GLY A 87 -20.04 5.03 -11.11
C GLY A 87 -18.65 4.44 -10.79
N CYS A 88 -17.59 5.24 -10.92
CA CYS A 88 -16.24 4.76 -10.71
C CYS A 88 -15.96 4.48 -9.23
N GLU A 89 -15.54 3.24 -8.93
CA GLU A 89 -15.00 2.85 -7.63
C GLU A 89 -13.57 3.39 -7.48
N ALA A 90 -13.34 4.21 -6.47
CA ALA A 90 -12.04 4.80 -6.19
C ALA A 90 -11.29 4.00 -5.10
N LEU A 91 -10.06 3.62 -5.40
CA LEU A 91 -9.21 2.83 -4.51
C LEU A 91 -7.96 3.64 -4.14
N ILE A 92 -7.52 3.53 -2.89
CA ILE A 92 -6.25 4.10 -2.41
C ILE A 92 -5.30 2.97 -2.00
N LEU A 93 -4.09 2.96 -2.56
CA LEU A 93 -3.03 2.04 -2.18
C LEU A 93 -2.18 2.65 -1.07
N VAL A 94 -2.02 1.92 0.03
CA VAL A 94 -1.17 2.27 1.17
C VAL A 94 -0.12 1.19 1.38
N TYR A 95 1.15 1.61 1.31
CA TYR A 95 2.28 0.78 1.66
C TYR A 95 2.45 0.76 3.19
N LEU A 96 2.19 -0.39 3.81
CA LEU A 96 2.11 -0.55 5.27
C LEU A 96 3.38 -0.13 6.03
N PRO A 97 4.61 -0.33 5.53
CA PRO A 97 5.81 0.17 6.20
C PRO A 97 5.76 1.67 6.50
N THR A 98 5.04 2.46 5.68
CA THR A 98 4.89 3.91 5.90
C THR A 98 4.10 4.24 7.18
N VAL A 99 3.17 3.38 7.61
CA VAL A 99 2.42 3.59 8.87
C VAL A 99 3.12 3.03 10.10
N LEU A 100 4.09 2.13 9.91
CA LEU A 100 4.76 1.40 11.00
C LEU A 100 6.28 1.40 10.87
N ASP A 101 6.90 2.41 10.30
CA ASP A 101 8.36 2.51 10.29
C ASP A 101 8.86 3.02 11.65
N ALA A 102 9.53 2.14 12.40
CA ALA A 102 10.11 2.49 13.69
C ALA A 102 11.24 3.55 13.58
N ALA A 103 11.94 3.61 12.44
CA ALA A 103 12.98 4.61 12.19
C ALA A 103 12.40 5.97 11.77
N ALA A 104 11.17 5.99 11.24
CA ALA A 104 10.50 7.19 10.76
C ALA A 104 9.02 7.26 11.23
N PRO A 105 8.75 7.24 12.53
CA PRO A 105 7.39 7.09 13.07
C PRO A 105 6.43 8.22 12.68
N ASP A 106 6.95 9.38 12.31
CA ASP A 106 6.17 10.54 11.88
C ASP A 106 5.96 10.61 10.35
N ALA A 107 6.58 9.72 9.54
CA ALA A 107 6.41 9.68 8.07
C ALA A 107 4.94 9.50 7.64
N LYS A 108 4.17 8.74 8.40
CA LYS A 108 2.73 8.55 8.18
C LYS A 108 1.92 9.84 8.18
N ARG A 109 2.40 10.91 8.80
CA ARG A 109 1.72 12.22 8.81
C ARG A 109 1.61 12.78 7.40
N ALA A 110 2.70 12.68 6.63
CA ALA A 110 2.75 13.14 5.24
C ALA A 110 2.21 12.10 4.25
N ASN A 111 2.53 10.81 4.45
CA ASN A 111 2.34 9.76 3.45
C ASN A 111 1.11 8.86 3.65
N VAL A 112 0.48 8.93 4.81
CA VAL A 112 -0.81 8.28 5.09
C VAL A 112 -1.72 9.29 5.81
N PRO A 113 -2.13 10.36 5.12
CA PRO A 113 -2.87 11.46 5.75
C PRO A 113 -4.25 11.03 6.24
N LEU A 114 -4.71 11.66 7.32
CA LEU A 114 -6.06 11.42 7.87
C LEU A 114 -7.18 11.81 6.88
N GLY A 115 -6.89 12.65 5.89
CA GLY A 115 -7.83 12.95 4.81
C GLY A 115 -8.16 11.75 3.89
N TRP A 116 -7.42 10.64 4.02
CA TRP A 116 -7.75 9.38 3.36
C TRP A 116 -8.63 8.45 4.21
N ALA A 117 -8.96 8.84 5.45
CA ALA A 117 -9.81 8.02 6.30
C ALA A 117 -11.19 7.76 5.66
N SER A 118 -11.76 6.60 5.97
CA SER A 118 -13.10 6.21 5.48
C SER A 118 -14.12 7.31 5.75
N PRO A 119 -14.94 7.69 4.78
CA PRO A 119 -15.20 7.09 3.48
C PRO A 119 -14.53 7.83 2.29
N ALA A 120 -13.32 8.41 2.42
CA ALA A 120 -12.69 9.21 1.38
C ALA A 120 -12.51 8.44 0.05
N PHE A 121 -12.25 7.14 0.14
CA PHE A 121 -12.23 6.20 -0.98
C PHE A 121 -13.21 5.07 -0.73
N ASP A 122 -13.56 4.32 -1.80
CA ASP A 122 -14.45 3.17 -1.68
C ASP A 122 -13.74 1.96 -1.11
N VAL A 123 -12.44 1.80 -1.44
CA VAL A 123 -11.60 0.67 -1.04
C VAL A 123 -10.22 1.14 -0.59
N LEU A 124 -9.77 0.61 0.53
CA LEU A 124 -8.39 0.70 1.00
C LEU A 124 -7.61 -0.53 0.54
N GLN A 125 -6.52 -0.33 -0.17
CA GLN A 125 -5.60 -1.38 -0.57
C GLN A 125 -4.34 -1.33 0.31
N LEU A 126 -3.98 -2.45 0.91
CA LEU A 126 -2.83 -2.58 1.82
C LEU A 126 -1.76 -3.43 1.15
N GLU A 127 -0.53 -2.94 1.17
CA GLU A 127 0.63 -3.59 0.57
C GLU A 127 1.83 -3.58 1.52
N ASP A 128 2.58 -4.71 1.60
CA ASP A 128 3.70 -4.85 2.53
C ASP A 128 4.76 -5.85 2.08
N TYR A 129 4.96 -5.99 0.80
CA TYR A 129 5.81 -7.02 0.19
C TYR A 129 7.21 -7.16 0.82
N ASP A 130 7.84 -6.07 1.28
CA ASP A 130 9.16 -6.13 1.94
C ASP A 130 9.14 -6.96 3.23
N TRP A 131 8.07 -6.86 4.00
CA TRP A 131 7.91 -7.65 5.22
C TRP A 131 7.57 -9.09 4.92
N VAL A 132 6.70 -9.31 3.95
CA VAL A 132 6.24 -10.65 3.56
C VAL A 132 7.38 -11.45 2.97
N THR A 133 8.12 -10.90 2.00
CA THR A 133 9.23 -11.61 1.34
C THR A 133 10.37 -11.96 2.30
N THR A 134 10.49 -11.23 3.41
CA THR A 134 11.43 -11.53 4.50
C THR A 134 10.84 -12.38 5.63
N GLY A 135 9.56 -12.78 5.52
CA GLY A 135 8.87 -13.61 6.51
C GLY A 135 8.51 -12.86 7.82
N ASN A 136 8.47 -11.53 7.80
CA ASN A 136 8.17 -10.72 8.98
C ASN A 136 6.65 -10.54 9.20
N VAL A 137 5.97 -11.65 9.48
CA VAL A 137 4.50 -11.69 9.70
C VAL A 137 4.03 -10.78 10.83
N GLY A 138 4.88 -10.59 11.85
CA GLY A 138 4.57 -9.72 12.98
C GLY A 138 4.45 -8.25 12.54
N ALA A 139 5.34 -7.78 11.67
CA ALA A 139 5.27 -6.44 11.11
C ALA A 139 4.02 -6.24 10.25
N THR A 140 3.68 -7.22 9.40
CA THR A 140 2.44 -7.21 8.61
C THR A 140 1.21 -7.04 9.50
N ALA A 141 1.07 -7.87 10.54
CA ALA A 141 -0.08 -7.80 11.46
C ALA A 141 -0.18 -6.44 12.16
N HIS A 142 0.94 -5.90 12.64
CA HIS A 142 0.99 -4.59 13.28
C HIS A 142 0.73 -3.46 12.30
N GLY A 143 1.24 -3.54 11.07
CA GLY A 143 1.01 -2.54 10.02
C GLY A 143 -0.45 -2.47 9.61
N VAL A 144 -1.11 -3.62 9.43
CA VAL A 144 -2.55 -3.72 9.16
C VAL A 144 -3.34 -3.05 10.29
N ALA A 145 -3.08 -3.42 11.56
CA ALA A 145 -3.77 -2.83 12.71
C ALA A 145 -3.55 -1.31 12.81
N ALA A 146 -2.33 -0.83 12.51
CA ALA A 146 -2.00 0.59 12.49
C ALA A 146 -2.74 1.34 11.37
N ALA A 147 -2.85 0.76 10.17
CA ALA A 147 -3.61 1.33 9.06
C ALA A 147 -5.11 1.37 9.35
N GLU A 148 -5.67 0.30 9.92
CA GLU A 148 -7.08 0.23 10.35
C GLU A 148 -7.40 1.28 11.40
N ALA A 149 -6.58 1.39 12.45
CA ALA A 149 -6.74 2.39 13.50
C ALA A 149 -6.64 3.83 12.97
N ARG A 150 -5.81 4.06 11.94
CA ARG A 150 -5.60 5.38 11.38
C ARG A 150 -6.67 5.80 10.38
N LEU A 151 -7.13 4.88 9.52
CA LEU A 151 -7.99 5.18 8.36
C LEU A 151 -9.43 4.69 8.51
N GLY A 152 -9.71 3.77 9.43
CA GLY A 152 -11.07 3.36 9.81
C GLY A 152 -11.87 2.62 8.73
N TYR A 153 -11.22 1.98 7.75
CA TYR A 153 -11.93 1.17 6.76
C TYR A 153 -12.35 -0.17 7.33
N PRO A 154 -13.62 -0.58 7.18
CA PRO A 154 -14.03 -1.92 7.55
C PRO A 154 -13.32 -2.95 6.67
N VAL A 155 -13.03 -4.13 7.21
CA VAL A 155 -12.28 -5.19 6.51
C VAL A 155 -12.91 -5.59 5.17
N SER A 156 -14.24 -5.55 5.07
CA SER A 156 -14.99 -5.81 3.83
C SER A 156 -14.79 -4.76 2.72
N LYS A 157 -14.13 -3.65 3.03
CA LYS A 157 -13.70 -2.60 2.09
C LYS A 157 -12.18 -2.50 1.99
N GLN A 158 -11.49 -3.56 2.33
CA GLN A 158 -10.05 -3.64 2.19
C GLN A 158 -9.67 -4.68 1.13
N HIS A 159 -8.61 -4.38 0.38
CA HIS A 159 -7.87 -5.34 -0.42
C HIS A 159 -6.50 -5.54 0.19
N TYR A 160 -5.90 -6.68 -0.06
CA TYR A 160 -4.54 -6.97 0.34
C TYR A 160 -3.70 -7.35 -0.90
N LEU A 161 -2.56 -6.71 -1.04
CA LEU A 161 -1.61 -6.93 -2.12
C LEU A 161 -0.30 -7.45 -1.55
N SER A 162 0.24 -8.51 -2.17
CA SER A 162 1.54 -9.07 -1.86
C SER A 162 2.22 -9.56 -3.13
N GLY A 163 3.50 -9.93 -3.06
CA GLY A 163 4.21 -10.44 -4.20
C GLY A 163 5.68 -10.03 -4.24
N PHE A 164 6.17 -9.73 -5.45
CA PHE A 164 7.51 -9.26 -5.77
C PHE A 164 8.63 -10.31 -5.62
N VAL A 165 8.36 -11.56 -6.06
CA VAL A 165 9.43 -12.53 -6.30
C VAL A 165 10.22 -12.09 -7.55
N LEU A 166 11.21 -11.22 -7.35
CA LEU A 166 11.90 -10.54 -8.44
C LEU A 166 12.76 -11.48 -9.27
N LEU A 167 13.55 -12.32 -8.60
CA LEU A 167 14.48 -13.22 -9.25
C LEU A 167 14.01 -14.67 -9.14
N GLU A 168 14.41 -15.50 -10.12
CA GLU A 168 14.13 -16.95 -10.07
C GLU A 168 14.77 -17.63 -8.86
N THR A 169 15.90 -17.11 -8.38
CA THR A 169 16.58 -17.58 -7.16
C THR A 169 15.77 -17.34 -5.89
N ASP A 170 14.75 -16.48 -5.95
CA ASP A 170 13.97 -16.03 -4.79
C ASP A 170 12.64 -16.80 -4.66
N ARG A 171 12.48 -17.91 -5.37
CA ARG A 171 11.25 -18.73 -5.38
C ARG A 171 10.76 -19.12 -3.98
N ALA A 172 11.66 -19.25 -3.02
CA ALA A 172 11.30 -19.52 -1.62
C ALA A 172 10.38 -18.44 -1.00
N GLN A 173 10.36 -17.25 -1.58
CA GLN A 173 9.48 -16.15 -1.14
C GLN A 173 7.99 -16.40 -1.45
N TRP A 174 7.67 -17.33 -2.35
CA TRP A 174 6.27 -17.70 -2.61
C TRP A 174 5.57 -18.23 -1.36
N ARG A 175 6.28 -18.97 -0.51
CA ARG A 175 5.72 -19.55 0.71
C ARG A 175 5.23 -18.50 1.72
N PRO A 176 6.02 -17.48 2.12
CA PRO A 176 5.50 -16.42 2.96
C PRO A 176 4.44 -15.55 2.27
N ILE A 177 4.46 -15.40 0.94
CA ILE A 177 3.43 -14.71 0.18
C ILE A 177 2.08 -15.45 0.29
N ASP A 178 2.07 -16.79 0.16
CA ASP A 178 0.88 -17.61 0.37
C ASP A 178 0.34 -17.43 1.78
N ALA A 179 1.19 -17.58 2.78
CA ALA A 179 0.79 -17.47 4.18
C ALA A 179 0.18 -16.08 4.49
N ALA A 180 0.75 -15.00 3.95
CA ALA A 180 0.23 -13.65 4.13
C ALA A 180 -1.12 -13.46 3.41
N THR A 181 -1.25 -14.00 2.20
CA THR A 181 -2.48 -13.96 1.42
C THR A 181 -3.61 -14.71 2.11
N ASP A 182 -3.33 -15.91 2.65
CA ASP A 182 -4.29 -16.71 3.42
C ASP A 182 -4.70 -16.01 4.71
N ALA A 183 -3.75 -15.40 5.42
CA ALA A 183 -4.05 -14.63 6.61
C ALA A 183 -4.97 -13.43 6.29
N ALA A 184 -4.74 -12.74 5.18
CA ALA A 184 -5.61 -11.66 4.73
C ALA A 184 -7.03 -12.16 4.37
N ARG A 185 -7.15 -13.30 3.68
CA ARG A 185 -8.44 -13.93 3.36
C ARG A 185 -9.18 -14.37 4.63
N LYS A 186 -8.49 -15.00 5.57
CA LYS A 186 -9.05 -15.39 6.87
C LYS A 186 -9.52 -14.17 7.69
N ARG A 187 -8.87 -13.02 7.53
CA ARG A 187 -9.29 -11.74 8.11
C ARG A 187 -10.58 -11.21 7.48
N GLY A 188 -10.93 -11.62 6.27
CA GLY A 188 -12.16 -11.27 5.57
C GLY A 188 -12.05 -10.06 4.64
N VAL A 189 -10.87 -9.79 4.07
CA VAL A 189 -10.72 -8.75 3.05
C VAL A 189 -11.56 -9.05 1.81
N ALA A 190 -12.00 -8.01 1.11
CA ALA A 190 -12.82 -8.13 -0.08
C ALA A 190 -12.10 -8.82 -1.26
N ALA A 191 -10.78 -8.64 -1.38
CA ALA A 191 -9.95 -9.30 -2.38
C ALA A 191 -8.49 -9.36 -1.96
N THR A 192 -7.78 -10.36 -2.49
CA THR A 192 -6.33 -10.48 -2.40
C THR A 192 -5.71 -10.48 -3.80
N PHE A 193 -4.54 -9.88 -3.95
CA PHE A 193 -3.82 -9.79 -5.21
C PHE A 193 -2.37 -10.22 -5.01
N ILE A 194 -1.87 -11.04 -5.91
CA ILE A 194 -0.47 -11.46 -5.93
C ILE A 194 0.21 -10.85 -7.15
N TRP A 195 1.20 -10.05 -6.91
CA TRP A 195 1.98 -9.36 -7.91
C TRP A 195 3.26 -10.15 -8.24
N ALA A 196 3.55 -10.49 -9.47
CA ALA A 196 2.77 -10.18 -10.65
C ALA A 196 2.72 -11.40 -11.57
N LEU A 197 1.77 -11.41 -12.51
CA LEU A 197 1.57 -12.51 -13.46
C LEU A 197 2.85 -13.01 -14.17
N PRO A 198 3.80 -12.17 -14.62
CA PRO A 198 5.02 -12.66 -15.24
C PRO A 198 5.85 -13.55 -14.31
N GLN A 199 5.99 -13.21 -13.04
CA GLN A 199 6.71 -14.01 -12.03
C GLN A 199 5.96 -15.30 -11.73
N VAL A 200 4.63 -15.21 -11.60
CA VAL A 200 3.77 -16.38 -11.41
C VAL A 200 3.96 -17.38 -12.54
N LEU A 201 3.94 -16.92 -13.80
CA LEU A 201 4.12 -17.79 -14.97
C LEU A 201 5.56 -18.34 -15.06
N ARG A 202 6.57 -17.52 -14.80
CA ARG A 202 7.98 -17.93 -14.80
C ARG A 202 8.23 -19.07 -13.83
N ASP A 203 7.67 -18.97 -12.62
CA ASP A 203 7.96 -19.90 -11.53
C ASP A 203 6.97 -21.07 -11.46
N GLY A 204 5.94 -21.08 -12.31
CA GLY A 204 4.86 -22.06 -12.27
C GLY A 204 4.06 -22.02 -10.96
N TYR A 205 4.06 -20.85 -10.30
CA TYR A 205 3.39 -20.69 -9.03
C TYR A 205 1.87 -20.73 -9.18
N THR A 206 1.22 -21.46 -8.28
CA THR A 206 -0.24 -21.49 -8.15
C THR A 206 -0.62 -21.38 -6.69
N HIS A 207 -1.54 -20.47 -6.38
CA HIS A 207 -2.10 -20.34 -5.04
C HIS A 207 -3.37 -21.17 -4.96
N PHE A 208 -3.41 -22.11 -4.02
CA PHE A 208 -4.58 -22.92 -3.74
C PHE A 208 -5.04 -22.71 -2.31
N ASP A 209 -6.36 -22.72 -2.10
CA ASP A 209 -6.96 -22.95 -0.78
C ASP A 209 -6.73 -24.42 -0.41
N LEU A 210 -5.55 -24.72 0.08
CA LEU A 210 -5.26 -26.07 0.58
C LEU A 210 -5.90 -26.20 1.97
N ALA A 211 -6.65 -27.27 2.21
CA ALA A 211 -6.96 -27.71 3.56
C ALA A 211 -5.63 -27.98 4.29
N GLU A 212 -5.58 -27.75 5.61
CA GLU A 212 -4.34 -27.92 6.38
C GLU A 212 -3.66 -29.30 6.17
N ASP A 213 -4.43 -30.31 5.82
CA ASP A 213 -3.97 -31.67 5.53
C ASP A 213 -3.28 -31.83 4.16
N ASP A 214 -3.51 -30.90 3.22
CA ASP A 214 -2.94 -30.96 1.85
C ASP A 214 -1.57 -30.29 1.77
N VAL A 215 -1.19 -29.46 2.76
CA VAL A 215 0.10 -28.75 2.78
C VAL A 215 1.28 -29.73 2.86
N GLN A 216 1.11 -30.84 3.56
CA GLN A 216 2.15 -31.87 3.72
C GLN A 216 2.41 -32.68 2.44
N ALA A 217 1.42 -32.79 1.56
CA ALA A 217 1.55 -33.55 0.32
C ALA A 217 2.40 -32.85 -0.75
N PHE A 218 2.58 -31.53 -0.66
CA PHE A 218 3.37 -30.74 -1.62
C PHE A 218 4.86 -30.64 -1.27
N ASP A 219 5.23 -30.85 0.00
CA ASP A 219 6.66 -30.90 0.38
C ASP A 219 7.38 -32.14 -0.22
N ASP A 220 6.61 -33.16 -0.68
CA ASP A 220 7.13 -34.40 -1.27
C ASP A 220 7.12 -34.41 -2.81
N VAL A 221 6.60 -33.37 -3.50
CA VAL A 221 6.59 -33.29 -4.95
C VAL A 221 7.86 -32.61 -5.46
N SER A 222 8.88 -33.39 -5.72
CA SER A 222 10.01 -32.96 -6.55
C SER A 222 9.54 -32.81 -8.01
N PHE A 223 9.42 -31.60 -8.50
CA PHE A 223 9.22 -31.36 -9.94
C PHE A 223 10.53 -31.73 -10.66
N PRO A 224 10.51 -32.63 -11.65
CA PRO A 224 11.66 -32.84 -12.49
C PRO A 224 11.95 -31.56 -13.28
N LEU A 225 13.21 -31.13 -13.24
CA LEU A 225 13.74 -30.03 -14.04
C LEU A 225 13.71 -30.36 -15.53
#